data_faa0ad2ad2fde825910156dd5dba2a6b
#
_entry.id   faa0ad2ad2fde825910156dd5dba2a6b
#
_cell.length_a   1.000
_cell.length_b   1.000
_cell.length_c   1.000
_cell.angle_alpha   90.00
_cell.angle_beta   90.00
_cell.angle_gamma   90.00
#
_symmetry.space_group_name_H-M   'P 1'
#
loop_
_entity.id
_entity.type
_entity.pdbx_description
1 polymer ?
#
loop_
_entity_poly.entity_id
_entity_poly.type
_entity_poly.pdbx_seq_one_letter_code
_entity_poly.pdbx_strand_id
1 'polypeptide(L)'
;MKQAKRSTLQGQAGQLAVYDWPLPLGPIRGTVLLVHGLGEHTGRYGHVADQLRQWGFAVRGYDHQGHGHSEGVRGTLHTPDGLMQDLATVIDDTRAKPGASDAPLILLGHSMGGLVVARAVAEQLRYVDGVVMSSPALGTWANPLQKLLLATLPKHWPHLCVGNGLNPKLIARDAQTVQRYTLDPLVHDRISTRLGAWIYTEGPKTVALAAEWKVPSLLIYAGQDRLVHPDANAAFAAKAPASVVHSHCFAPMYHEIFNDTQRQLVFQALKRWLDDRFAA
;
A
#
# COMPACT_ATOMS: atom_id res chain seq x y z
N MET A 1 -4.33 22.88 -3.41
CA MET A 1 -3.99 21.57 -3.99
C MET A 1 -4.89 21.30 -5.19
N LYS A 2 -4.35 20.97 -6.37
CA LYS A 2 -5.16 20.57 -7.52
C LYS A 2 -5.69 19.16 -7.26
N GLN A 3 -6.99 18.98 -7.34
CA GLN A 3 -7.66 17.71 -7.05
C GLN A 3 -7.34 16.68 -8.14
N ALA A 4 -7.17 15.40 -7.77
CA ALA A 4 -6.99 14.34 -8.74
C ALA A 4 -8.26 14.17 -9.61
N LYS A 5 -8.08 13.85 -10.88
CA LYS A 5 -9.18 13.45 -11.76
C LYS A 5 -9.53 12.00 -11.47
N ARG A 6 -10.79 11.73 -11.10
CA ARG A 6 -11.28 10.38 -10.90
C ARG A 6 -11.87 9.84 -12.20
N SER A 7 -11.57 8.58 -12.48
CA SER A 7 -12.16 7.75 -13.53
C SER A 7 -12.47 6.36 -12.98
N THR A 8 -13.03 5.48 -13.79
CA THR A 8 -13.30 4.08 -13.41
C THR A 8 -12.56 3.13 -14.34
N LEU A 9 -12.20 1.97 -13.81
CA LEU A 9 -11.57 0.88 -14.52
C LEU A 9 -12.25 -0.43 -14.10
N GLN A 10 -12.54 -1.34 -15.05
CA GLN A 10 -13.11 -2.63 -14.72
C GLN A 10 -12.10 -3.48 -13.95
N GLY A 11 -12.38 -3.78 -12.69
CA GLY A 11 -11.64 -4.74 -11.86
C GLY A 11 -12.27 -6.12 -11.88
N GLN A 12 -11.78 -7.03 -11.02
CA GLN A 12 -12.19 -8.44 -10.99
C GLN A 12 -13.65 -8.64 -10.57
N ALA A 13 -14.18 -7.79 -9.70
CA ALA A 13 -15.54 -7.96 -9.18
C ALA A 13 -16.29 -6.62 -9.09
N GLY A 14 -16.06 -5.72 -10.02
CA GLY A 14 -16.73 -4.42 -10.13
C GLY A 14 -15.80 -3.30 -10.57
N GLN A 15 -16.32 -2.09 -10.64
CA GLN A 15 -15.56 -0.91 -11.05
C GLN A 15 -14.62 -0.44 -9.94
N LEU A 16 -13.36 -0.22 -10.30
CA LEU A 16 -12.35 0.43 -9.46
C LEU A 16 -12.36 1.93 -9.71
N ALA A 17 -12.34 2.73 -8.67
CA ALA A 17 -12.11 4.16 -8.77
C ALA A 17 -10.60 4.42 -8.92
N VAL A 18 -10.20 5.06 -10.01
CA VAL A 18 -8.81 5.37 -10.32
C VAL A 18 -8.63 6.89 -10.32
N TYR A 19 -7.50 7.34 -9.81
CA TYR A 19 -7.17 8.74 -9.63
C TYR A 19 -5.88 9.08 -10.35
N ASP A 20 -5.96 10.09 -11.22
CA ASP A 20 -4.80 10.68 -11.89
C ASP A 20 -4.59 12.10 -11.34
N TRP A 21 -3.48 12.34 -10.65
CA TRP A 21 -3.11 13.70 -10.26
C TRP A 21 -2.60 14.48 -11.47
N PRO A 22 -2.72 15.84 -11.44
CA PRO A 22 -2.16 16.66 -12.51
C PRO A 22 -0.68 16.36 -12.71
N LEU A 23 -0.22 16.34 -13.95
CA LEU A 23 1.18 16.06 -14.27
C LEU A 23 2.12 17.08 -13.60
N PRO A 24 3.37 16.71 -13.31
CA PRO A 24 4.40 17.63 -12.84
C PRO A 24 4.67 18.73 -13.88
N LEU A 25 5.26 19.83 -13.44
CA LEU A 25 5.79 20.85 -14.34
C LEU A 25 7.19 20.41 -14.80
N GLY A 26 7.37 20.19 -16.10
CA GLY A 26 8.66 19.77 -16.68
C GLY A 26 8.73 18.29 -17.02
N PRO A 27 9.96 17.75 -17.25
CA PRO A 27 10.15 16.36 -17.64
C PRO A 27 9.59 15.38 -16.59
N ILE A 28 9.01 14.28 -17.07
CA ILE A 28 8.46 13.23 -16.22
C ILE A 28 9.54 12.15 -16.01
N ARG A 29 9.95 11.95 -14.77
CA ARG A 29 10.96 10.97 -14.35
C ARG A 29 10.43 9.53 -14.30
N GLY A 30 9.12 9.38 -14.22
CA GLY A 30 8.41 8.09 -14.08
C GLY A 30 7.02 8.29 -13.51
N THR A 31 6.32 7.20 -13.32
CA THR A 31 4.98 7.17 -12.69
C THR A 31 5.06 6.45 -11.34
N VAL A 32 4.48 7.06 -10.29
CA VAL A 32 4.27 6.39 -9.00
C VAL A 32 2.80 6.00 -8.89
N LEU A 33 2.54 4.70 -8.74
CA LEU A 33 1.21 4.14 -8.48
C LEU A 33 1.03 3.92 -6.97
N LEU A 34 0.09 4.66 -6.38
CA LEU A 34 -0.26 4.61 -4.95
C LEU A 34 -1.25 3.47 -4.69
N VAL A 35 -0.95 2.65 -3.68
CA VAL A 35 -1.75 1.49 -3.25
C VAL A 35 -2.01 1.60 -1.75
N HIS A 36 -3.24 1.95 -1.40
CA HIS A 36 -3.64 2.28 -0.03
C HIS A 36 -3.83 1.06 0.89
N GLY A 37 -4.00 1.30 2.18
CA GLY A 37 -4.17 0.29 3.23
C GLY A 37 -5.62 -0.17 3.44
N LEU A 38 -5.82 -1.06 4.43
CA LEU A 38 -7.13 -1.57 4.81
C LEU A 38 -8.00 -0.47 5.44
N GLY A 39 -9.27 -0.41 5.00
CA GLY A 39 -10.28 0.47 5.59
C GLY A 39 -10.15 1.94 5.23
N GLU A 40 -9.18 2.30 4.40
CA GLU A 40 -8.94 3.66 3.93
C GLU A 40 -9.15 3.81 2.40
N HIS A 41 -8.64 4.88 1.80
CA HIS A 41 -8.76 5.14 0.37
C HIS A 41 -7.64 6.05 -0.16
N THR A 42 -7.44 6.03 -1.48
CA THR A 42 -6.41 6.78 -2.20
C THR A 42 -6.47 8.31 -1.97
N GLY A 43 -7.65 8.86 -1.74
CA GLY A 43 -7.82 10.30 -1.50
C GLY A 43 -7.04 10.84 -0.30
N ARG A 44 -6.64 10.00 0.64
CA ARG A 44 -5.83 10.38 1.81
C ARG A 44 -4.37 10.69 1.47
N TYR A 45 -3.92 10.32 0.26
CA TYR A 45 -2.53 10.47 -0.19
C TYR A 45 -2.25 11.75 -1.00
N GLY A 46 -3.15 12.72 -1.01
CA GLY A 46 -2.98 13.96 -1.78
C GLY A 46 -1.67 14.70 -1.48
N HIS A 47 -1.24 14.76 -0.23
CA HIS A 47 0.02 15.40 0.18
C HIS A 47 1.27 14.60 -0.25
N VAL A 48 1.18 13.26 -0.30
CA VAL A 48 2.24 12.40 -0.84
C VAL A 48 2.34 12.60 -2.36
N ALA A 49 1.19 12.63 -3.05
CA ALA A 49 1.14 12.89 -4.48
C ALA A 49 1.70 14.28 -4.83
N ASP A 50 1.38 15.32 -4.07
CA ASP A 50 1.91 16.66 -4.30
C ASP A 50 3.45 16.71 -4.15
N GLN A 51 4.02 15.99 -3.17
CA GLN A 51 5.48 15.89 -3.02
C GLN A 51 6.13 15.14 -4.19
N LEU A 52 5.60 14.00 -4.59
CA LEU A 52 6.10 13.21 -5.73
C LEU A 52 6.07 14.03 -7.03
N ARG A 53 4.98 14.76 -7.25
CA ARG A 53 4.84 15.65 -8.41
C ARG A 53 5.86 16.80 -8.41
N GLN A 54 6.16 17.37 -7.25
CA GLN A 54 7.22 18.39 -7.13
C GLN A 54 8.61 17.81 -7.48
N TRP A 55 8.81 16.51 -7.32
CA TRP A 55 10.04 15.83 -7.68
C TRP A 55 10.05 15.28 -9.11
N GLY A 56 9.05 15.62 -9.93
CA GLY A 56 8.99 15.28 -11.34
C GLY A 56 8.32 13.92 -11.64
N PHE A 57 7.60 13.30 -10.70
CA PHE A 57 6.88 12.06 -10.97
C PHE A 57 5.42 12.31 -11.31
N ALA A 58 4.90 11.63 -12.33
CA ALA A 58 3.47 11.46 -12.50
C ALA A 58 2.93 10.58 -11.35
N VAL A 59 1.72 10.90 -10.87
CA VAL A 59 1.13 10.15 -9.75
C VAL A 59 -0.24 9.65 -10.13
N ARG A 60 -0.46 8.39 -9.90
CA ARG A 60 -1.71 7.68 -10.06
C ARG A 60 -2.01 6.88 -8.80
N GLY A 61 -3.26 6.52 -8.58
CA GLY A 61 -3.67 5.63 -7.51
C GLY A 61 -5.05 5.07 -7.79
N TYR A 62 -5.48 4.10 -7.02
CA TYR A 62 -6.81 3.51 -7.12
C TYR A 62 -7.33 3.10 -5.75
N ASP A 63 -8.64 3.07 -5.61
CA ASP A 63 -9.26 2.48 -4.43
C ASP A 63 -9.42 0.97 -4.67
N HIS A 64 -8.98 0.15 -3.72
CA HIS A 64 -9.22 -1.28 -3.74
C HIS A 64 -10.72 -1.57 -3.78
N GLN A 65 -11.11 -2.70 -4.35
CA GLN A 65 -12.49 -3.15 -4.30
C GLN A 65 -13.01 -3.16 -2.86
N GLY A 66 -14.25 -2.69 -2.65
CA GLY A 66 -14.84 -2.54 -1.32
C GLY A 66 -14.24 -1.41 -0.48
N HIS A 67 -13.47 -0.49 -1.07
CA HIS A 67 -12.88 0.67 -0.40
C HIS A 67 -13.16 1.96 -1.18
N GLY A 68 -13.10 3.09 -0.48
CA GLY A 68 -13.22 4.41 -1.08
C GLY A 68 -14.44 4.55 -2.00
N HIS A 69 -14.22 4.90 -3.25
CA HIS A 69 -15.24 5.02 -4.28
C HIS A 69 -15.31 3.83 -5.25
N SER A 70 -14.51 2.79 -5.02
CA SER A 70 -14.65 1.54 -5.76
C SER A 70 -15.89 0.77 -5.33
N GLU A 71 -16.42 -0.01 -6.26
CA GLU A 71 -17.57 -0.89 -6.00
C GLU A 71 -17.22 -2.03 -5.05
N GLY A 72 -18.23 -2.72 -4.58
CA GLY A 72 -18.11 -3.88 -3.70
C GLY A 72 -18.49 -3.60 -2.24
N VAL A 73 -18.71 -4.67 -1.51
CA VAL A 73 -19.03 -4.63 -0.07
C VAL A 73 -17.79 -4.23 0.73
N ARG A 74 -17.94 -3.31 1.67
CA ARG A 74 -16.84 -2.75 2.46
C ARG A 74 -15.99 -3.82 3.13
N GLY A 75 -14.67 -3.78 2.84
CA GLY A 75 -13.69 -4.69 3.41
C GLY A 75 -13.77 -6.13 2.91
N THR A 76 -14.48 -6.40 1.82
CA THR A 76 -14.61 -7.77 1.27
C THR A 76 -13.55 -8.04 0.21
N LEU A 77 -12.96 -9.24 0.27
CA LEU A 77 -12.18 -9.83 -0.79
C LEU A 77 -13.01 -10.90 -1.50
N HIS A 78 -13.33 -10.69 -2.77
CA HIS A 78 -14.22 -11.60 -3.53
C HIS A 78 -13.55 -12.90 -3.94
N THR A 79 -12.32 -12.81 -4.46
CA THR A 79 -11.50 -13.97 -4.83
C THR A 79 -10.19 -13.96 -4.05
N PRO A 80 -9.53 -15.09 -3.84
CA PRO A 80 -8.28 -15.16 -3.08
C PRO A 80 -7.16 -14.26 -3.62
N ASP A 81 -7.13 -14.04 -4.92
CA ASP A 81 -6.13 -13.26 -5.67
C ASP A 81 -6.64 -11.88 -6.12
N GLY A 82 -7.87 -11.50 -5.76
CA GLY A 82 -8.54 -10.29 -6.25
C GLY A 82 -7.74 -9.01 -6.11
N LEU A 83 -7.12 -8.77 -4.93
CA LEU A 83 -6.27 -7.58 -4.73
C LEU A 83 -5.08 -7.54 -5.70
N MET A 84 -4.49 -8.70 -5.96
CA MET A 84 -3.33 -8.83 -6.84
C MET A 84 -3.73 -8.63 -8.31
N GLN A 85 -4.84 -9.21 -8.73
CA GLN A 85 -5.35 -9.09 -10.10
C GLN A 85 -5.86 -7.68 -10.39
N ASP A 86 -6.50 -7.02 -9.42
CA ASP A 86 -6.90 -5.62 -9.55
C ASP A 86 -5.67 -4.72 -9.70
N LEU A 87 -4.61 -4.93 -8.89
CA LEU A 87 -3.34 -4.22 -9.05
C LEU A 87 -2.74 -4.46 -10.44
N ALA A 88 -2.72 -5.71 -10.93
CA ALA A 88 -2.22 -6.03 -12.27
C ALA A 88 -3.00 -5.28 -13.35
N THR A 89 -4.33 -5.25 -13.25
CA THR A 89 -5.20 -4.51 -14.17
C THR A 89 -4.88 -3.01 -14.17
N VAL A 90 -4.66 -2.41 -12.99
CA VAL A 90 -4.30 -0.99 -12.89
C VAL A 90 -2.88 -0.72 -13.42
N ILE A 91 -1.93 -1.64 -13.23
CA ILE A 91 -0.58 -1.55 -13.83
C ILE A 91 -0.68 -1.57 -15.35
N ASP A 92 -1.43 -2.52 -15.92
CA ASP A 92 -1.61 -2.67 -17.38
C ASP A 92 -2.25 -1.40 -17.97
N ASP A 93 -3.32 -0.88 -17.36
CA ASP A 93 -3.96 0.38 -17.77
C ASP A 93 -3.02 1.60 -17.61
N THR A 94 -2.16 1.61 -16.60
CA THR A 94 -1.17 2.67 -16.40
C THR A 94 -0.12 2.65 -17.52
N ARG A 95 0.38 1.47 -17.88
CA ARG A 95 1.35 1.28 -18.98
C ARG A 95 0.77 1.58 -20.36
N ALA A 96 -0.54 1.37 -20.54
CA ALA A 96 -1.22 1.68 -21.80
C ALA A 96 -1.43 3.18 -22.06
N LYS A 97 -1.17 4.04 -21.07
CA LYS A 97 -1.30 5.51 -21.26
C LYS A 97 -0.20 6.05 -22.18
N PRO A 98 -0.53 7.05 -23.04
CA PRO A 98 0.47 7.69 -23.90
C PRO A 98 1.69 8.19 -23.14
N GLY A 99 2.88 7.79 -23.58
CA GLY A 99 4.17 8.18 -22.95
C GLY A 99 4.50 7.47 -21.63
N ALA A 100 3.70 6.49 -21.21
CA ALA A 100 3.95 5.73 -19.97
C ALA A 100 4.59 4.36 -20.22
N SER A 101 4.60 3.86 -21.46
CA SER A 101 5.12 2.51 -21.79
C SER A 101 6.58 2.33 -21.40
N ASP A 102 7.41 3.32 -21.67
CA ASP A 102 8.87 3.27 -21.49
C ASP A 102 9.35 4.01 -20.23
N ALA A 103 8.44 4.75 -19.58
CA ALA A 103 8.76 5.47 -18.36
C ALA A 103 8.82 4.51 -17.15
N PRO A 104 9.74 4.71 -16.19
CA PRO A 104 9.77 3.91 -14.97
C PRO A 104 8.42 3.91 -14.24
N LEU A 105 7.94 2.73 -13.83
CA LEU A 105 6.77 2.55 -13.00
C LEU A 105 7.18 2.07 -11.61
N ILE A 106 6.85 2.88 -10.60
CA ILE A 106 7.17 2.62 -9.21
C ILE A 106 5.86 2.38 -8.45
N LEU A 107 5.77 1.28 -7.73
CA LEU A 107 4.64 1.04 -6.83
C LEU A 107 4.96 1.62 -5.45
N LEU A 108 4.02 2.37 -4.86
CA LEU A 108 4.10 2.81 -3.48
C LEU A 108 2.89 2.29 -2.72
N GLY A 109 3.12 1.26 -1.90
CA GLY A 109 2.07 0.64 -1.10
C GLY A 109 2.22 0.90 0.40
N HIS A 110 1.10 1.18 1.07
CA HIS A 110 1.07 1.36 2.52
C HIS A 110 0.27 0.25 3.20
N SER A 111 0.76 -0.29 4.31
CA SER A 111 0.05 -1.27 5.14
C SER A 111 -0.39 -2.50 4.32
N MET A 112 -1.69 -2.80 4.24
CA MET A 112 -2.23 -3.82 3.33
C MET A 112 -1.80 -3.58 1.88
N GLY A 113 -1.84 -2.34 1.38
CA GLY A 113 -1.35 -2.00 0.04
C GLY A 113 0.15 -2.27 -0.11
N GLY A 114 0.93 -2.08 0.96
CA GLY A 114 2.34 -2.47 1.03
C GLY A 114 2.55 -3.98 0.88
N LEU A 115 1.69 -4.78 1.49
CA LEU A 115 1.68 -6.23 1.29
C LEU A 115 1.24 -6.61 -0.14
N VAL A 116 0.23 -5.95 -0.69
CA VAL A 116 -0.25 -6.20 -2.06
C VAL A 116 0.87 -5.98 -3.08
N VAL A 117 1.58 -4.85 -3.01
CA VAL A 117 2.70 -4.58 -3.94
C VAL A 117 3.86 -5.55 -3.71
N ALA A 118 4.15 -5.90 -2.46
CA ALA A 118 5.20 -6.86 -2.15
C ALA A 118 4.89 -8.26 -2.70
N ARG A 119 3.66 -8.73 -2.55
CA ARG A 119 3.21 -10.01 -3.11
C ARG A 119 3.23 -10.02 -4.64
N ALA A 120 2.74 -8.95 -5.27
CA ALA A 120 2.75 -8.82 -6.73
C ALA A 120 4.16 -8.91 -7.31
N VAL A 121 5.14 -8.31 -6.64
CA VAL A 121 6.56 -8.38 -7.03
C VAL A 121 7.15 -9.77 -6.76
N ALA A 122 6.90 -10.35 -5.58
CA ALA A 122 7.39 -11.68 -5.24
C ALA A 122 6.89 -12.76 -6.21
N GLU A 123 5.67 -12.62 -6.72
CA GLU A 123 5.08 -13.51 -7.73
C GLU A 123 5.38 -13.09 -9.19
N GLN A 124 6.14 -12.01 -9.38
CA GLN A 124 6.47 -11.47 -10.70
C GLN A 124 5.23 -11.23 -11.58
N LEU A 125 4.14 -10.76 -10.97
CA LEU A 125 2.83 -10.63 -11.61
C LEU A 125 2.86 -9.65 -12.79
N ARG A 126 3.56 -8.54 -12.63
CA ARG A 126 3.86 -7.54 -13.68
C ARG A 126 5.24 -6.94 -13.43
N TYR A 127 5.89 -6.56 -14.52
CA TYR A 127 7.15 -5.84 -14.43
C TYR A 127 6.93 -4.43 -13.86
N VAL A 128 7.77 -4.07 -12.87
CA VAL A 128 7.85 -2.72 -12.29
C VAL A 128 9.31 -2.37 -12.04
N ASP A 129 9.64 -1.09 -12.11
CA ASP A 129 11.03 -0.61 -12.04
C ASP A 129 11.47 -0.38 -10.58
N GLY A 130 10.53 -0.21 -9.67
CA GLY A 130 10.81 -0.02 -8.26
C GLY A 130 9.59 -0.19 -7.36
N VAL A 131 9.84 -0.42 -6.07
CA VAL A 131 8.80 -0.57 -5.06
C VAL A 131 9.13 0.22 -3.80
N VAL A 132 8.15 0.95 -3.30
CA VAL A 132 8.21 1.56 -1.96
C VAL A 132 7.17 0.89 -1.08
N MET A 133 7.62 0.28 -0.01
CA MET A 133 6.78 -0.37 0.99
C MET A 133 6.77 0.48 2.26
N SER A 134 5.63 1.07 2.59
CA SER A 134 5.41 1.89 3.78
C SER A 134 4.67 1.12 4.85
N SER A 135 5.33 0.79 5.95
CA SER A 135 4.79 -0.03 7.05
C SER A 135 3.96 -1.22 6.55
N PRO A 136 4.50 -2.04 5.59
CA PRO A 136 3.73 -3.09 4.94
C PRO A 136 3.25 -4.15 5.94
N ALA A 137 2.06 -4.71 5.71
CA ALA A 137 1.44 -5.71 6.58
C ALA A 137 2.10 -7.09 6.47
N LEU A 138 3.43 -7.16 6.68
CA LEU A 138 4.23 -8.39 6.61
C LEU A 138 4.06 -9.27 7.86
N GLY A 139 3.58 -8.72 8.96
CA GLY A 139 3.21 -9.44 10.17
C GLY A 139 2.05 -8.75 10.88
N THR A 140 1.21 -9.51 11.55
CA THR A 140 0.02 -9.01 12.24
C THR A 140 0.02 -9.42 13.70
N TRP A 141 -0.56 -8.58 14.55
CA TRP A 141 -0.84 -8.91 15.94
C TRP A 141 -2.11 -9.78 16.00
N ALA A 142 -1.95 -11.09 16.12
CA ALA A 142 -3.07 -12.02 16.23
C ALA A 142 -2.88 -12.95 17.42
N ASN A 143 -3.85 -13.00 18.33
CA ASN A 143 -3.87 -13.95 19.43
C ASN A 143 -4.24 -15.37 18.96
N PRO A 144 -4.04 -16.42 19.78
CA PRO A 144 -4.31 -17.81 19.37
C PRO A 144 -5.73 -18.06 18.84
N LEU A 145 -6.75 -17.43 19.46
CA LEU A 145 -8.14 -17.56 19.01
C LEU A 145 -8.34 -16.92 17.63
N GLN A 146 -7.81 -15.71 17.42
CA GLN A 146 -7.86 -15.06 16.13
C GLN A 146 -7.17 -15.88 15.04
N LYS A 147 -6.02 -16.48 15.34
CA LYS A 147 -5.31 -17.39 14.42
C LYS A 147 -6.18 -18.58 14.02
N LEU A 148 -6.85 -19.21 14.98
CA LEU A 148 -7.77 -20.32 14.72
C LEU A 148 -8.95 -19.87 13.85
N LEU A 149 -9.55 -18.72 14.14
CA LEU A 149 -10.66 -18.17 13.35
C LEU A 149 -10.23 -17.82 11.91
N LEU A 150 -9.07 -17.21 11.73
CA LEU A 150 -8.51 -16.91 10.40
C LEU A 150 -8.18 -18.18 9.59
N ALA A 151 -7.86 -19.29 10.25
CA ALA A 151 -7.59 -20.56 9.58
C ALA A 151 -8.87 -21.34 9.19
N THR A 152 -9.98 -21.09 9.87
CA THR A 152 -11.22 -21.92 9.74
C THR A 152 -12.36 -21.19 9.05
N LEU A 153 -12.70 -19.97 9.50
CA LEU A 153 -13.86 -19.21 9.01
C LEU A 153 -13.87 -18.95 7.49
N PRO A 154 -12.74 -18.59 6.85
CA PRO A 154 -12.74 -18.30 5.42
C PRO A 154 -13.15 -19.47 4.53
N LYS A 155 -13.02 -20.71 5.04
CA LYS A 155 -13.41 -21.93 4.30
C LYS A 155 -14.93 -22.07 4.16
N HIS A 156 -15.67 -21.58 5.15
CA HIS A 156 -17.14 -21.74 5.21
C HIS A 156 -17.88 -20.43 4.98
N TRP A 157 -17.34 -19.31 5.46
CA TRP A 157 -17.95 -17.98 5.38
C TRP A 157 -16.95 -16.93 4.91
N PRO A 158 -16.42 -17.02 3.67
CA PRO A 158 -15.35 -16.15 3.17
C PRO A 158 -15.71 -14.67 3.12
N HIS A 159 -17.00 -14.37 2.95
CA HIS A 159 -17.53 -12.99 2.84
C HIS A 159 -18.13 -12.47 4.15
N LEU A 160 -18.05 -13.23 5.25
CA LEU A 160 -18.48 -12.75 6.55
C LEU A 160 -17.61 -11.56 6.97
N CYS A 161 -18.24 -10.38 7.06
CA CYS A 161 -17.57 -9.14 7.44
C CYS A 161 -17.75 -8.86 8.94
N VAL A 162 -16.64 -8.59 9.59
CA VAL A 162 -16.55 -8.21 11.01
C VAL A 162 -15.81 -6.87 11.14
N GLY A 163 -15.75 -6.31 12.35
CA GLY A 163 -14.87 -5.18 12.65
C GLY A 163 -13.41 -5.58 12.47
N ASN A 164 -12.61 -4.73 11.81
CA ASN A 164 -11.19 -5.02 11.54
C ASN A 164 -10.29 -4.92 12.78
N GLY A 165 -10.81 -4.41 13.90
CA GLY A 165 -10.09 -4.28 15.16
C GLY A 165 -8.99 -3.21 15.18
N LEU A 166 -8.85 -2.41 14.13
CA LEU A 166 -7.88 -1.32 14.11
C LEU A 166 -8.33 -0.18 15.02
N ASN A 167 -7.46 0.23 15.93
CA ASN A 167 -7.71 1.39 16.75
C ASN A 167 -7.21 2.66 16.05
N PRO A 168 -8.09 3.60 15.66
CA PRO A 168 -7.69 4.83 14.97
C PRO A 168 -6.64 5.68 15.71
N LYS A 169 -6.60 5.59 17.04
CA LYS A 169 -5.61 6.31 17.86
C LYS A 169 -4.18 5.82 17.68
N LEU A 170 -4.00 4.66 17.06
CA LEU A 170 -2.69 4.04 16.84
C LEU A 170 -2.17 4.21 15.41
N ILE A 171 -2.95 4.88 14.51
CA ILE A 171 -2.51 5.09 13.13
C ILE A 171 -1.38 6.13 13.04
N ALA A 172 -1.46 7.21 13.80
CA ALA A 172 -0.50 8.30 13.76
C ALA A 172 -0.37 8.98 15.14
N ARG A 173 0.76 9.62 15.39
CA ARG A 173 0.97 10.48 16.58
C ARG A 173 0.28 11.84 16.45
N ASP A 174 -0.03 12.27 15.21
CA ASP A 174 -0.74 13.52 14.95
C ASP A 174 -2.24 13.38 15.21
N ALA A 175 -2.74 14.07 16.24
CA ALA A 175 -4.15 14.05 16.61
C ALA A 175 -5.09 14.55 15.51
N GLN A 176 -4.64 15.51 14.67
CA GLN A 176 -5.44 15.99 13.53
C GLN A 176 -5.59 14.91 12.46
N THR A 177 -4.56 14.11 12.23
CA THR A 177 -4.63 12.96 11.33
C THR A 177 -5.60 11.91 11.84
N VAL A 178 -5.56 11.59 13.13
CA VAL A 178 -6.52 10.68 13.77
C VAL A 178 -7.95 11.20 13.64
N GLN A 179 -8.17 12.49 13.89
CA GLN A 179 -9.48 13.09 13.75
C GLN A 179 -10.00 13.04 12.30
N ARG A 180 -9.17 13.42 11.31
CA ARG A 180 -9.53 13.34 9.88
C ARG A 180 -9.89 11.91 9.47
N TYR A 181 -9.11 10.91 9.90
CA TYR A 181 -9.39 9.50 9.66
C TYR A 181 -10.74 9.07 10.23
N THR A 182 -11.02 9.44 11.48
CA THR A 182 -12.25 9.04 12.19
C THR A 182 -13.50 9.68 11.59
N LEU A 183 -13.39 10.90 11.06
CA LEU A 183 -14.51 11.65 10.49
C LEU A 183 -14.69 11.42 8.97
N ASP A 184 -13.81 10.71 8.32
CA ASP A 184 -13.86 10.47 6.89
C ASP A 184 -14.94 9.42 6.55
N PRO A 185 -15.99 9.78 5.78
CA PRO A 185 -17.08 8.86 5.45
C PRO A 185 -16.67 7.71 4.53
N LEU A 186 -15.51 7.79 3.89
CA LEU A 186 -14.97 6.74 3.02
C LEU A 186 -14.09 5.74 3.79
N VAL A 187 -13.70 6.08 5.01
CA VAL A 187 -13.01 5.16 5.93
C VAL A 187 -14.03 4.21 6.56
N HIS A 188 -13.66 2.95 6.71
CA HIS A 188 -14.51 1.94 7.33
C HIS A 188 -13.70 0.98 8.22
N ASP A 189 -14.38 0.36 9.17
CA ASP A 189 -13.82 -0.62 10.11
C ASP A 189 -14.08 -2.08 9.73
N ARG A 190 -14.48 -2.36 8.48
CA ARG A 190 -14.89 -3.69 8.03
C ARG A 190 -13.76 -4.49 7.42
N ILE A 191 -13.77 -5.80 7.69
CA ILE A 191 -12.88 -6.80 7.08
C ILE A 191 -13.62 -8.12 6.93
N SER A 192 -13.58 -8.72 5.74
CA SER A 192 -14.08 -10.08 5.55
C SER A 192 -13.09 -11.10 6.10
N THR A 193 -13.61 -12.27 6.47
CA THR A 193 -12.77 -13.37 6.97
C THR A 193 -11.72 -13.79 5.95
N ARG A 194 -12.05 -13.78 4.64
CA ARG A 194 -11.08 -14.05 3.56
C ARG A 194 -10.00 -12.98 3.50
N LEU A 195 -10.33 -11.69 3.58
CA LEU A 195 -9.34 -10.62 3.54
C LEU A 195 -8.41 -10.66 4.75
N GLY A 196 -8.97 -10.90 5.94
CA GLY A 196 -8.17 -11.05 7.16
C GLY A 196 -7.22 -12.24 7.09
N ALA A 197 -7.69 -13.38 6.60
CA ALA A 197 -6.86 -14.57 6.39
C ALA A 197 -5.77 -14.33 5.32
N TRP A 198 -6.11 -13.65 4.23
CA TRP A 198 -5.15 -13.28 3.18
C TRP A 198 -4.01 -12.43 3.77
N ILE A 199 -4.32 -11.35 4.48
CA ILE A 199 -3.29 -10.51 5.12
C ILE A 199 -2.44 -11.34 6.09
N TYR A 200 -3.07 -12.18 6.91
CA TYR A 200 -2.40 -13.00 7.91
C TYR A 200 -1.45 -14.04 7.30
N THR A 201 -1.81 -14.62 6.16
CA THR A 201 -1.03 -15.69 5.53
C THR A 201 0.01 -15.17 4.55
N GLU A 202 -0.30 -14.12 3.79
CA GLU A 202 0.60 -13.63 2.73
C GLU A 202 1.78 -12.80 3.28
N GLY A 203 1.62 -12.14 4.43
CA GLY A 203 2.72 -11.41 5.06
C GLY A 203 3.93 -12.31 5.36
N PRO A 204 3.79 -13.38 6.17
CA PRO A 204 4.89 -14.32 6.44
C PRO A 204 5.46 -15.00 5.19
N LYS A 205 4.63 -15.32 4.18
CA LYS A 205 5.10 -15.86 2.89
C LYS A 205 6.02 -14.86 2.17
N THR A 206 5.64 -13.58 2.19
CA THR A 206 6.47 -12.51 1.60
C THR A 206 7.82 -12.42 2.31
N VAL A 207 7.84 -12.48 3.64
CA VAL A 207 9.10 -12.49 4.43
C VAL A 207 9.95 -13.72 4.13
N ALA A 208 9.33 -14.87 3.85
CA ALA A 208 10.06 -16.07 3.48
C ALA A 208 10.78 -15.94 2.14
N LEU A 209 10.21 -15.20 1.19
CA LEU A 209 10.77 -14.96 -0.15
C LEU A 209 11.76 -13.78 -0.22
N ALA A 210 11.99 -13.08 0.89
CA ALA A 210 12.82 -11.86 0.90
C ALA A 210 14.24 -12.07 0.37
N ALA A 211 14.87 -13.23 0.59
CA ALA A 211 16.22 -13.53 0.11
C ALA A 211 16.31 -13.60 -1.44
N GLU A 212 15.20 -13.85 -2.12
CA GLU A 212 15.10 -13.94 -3.57
C GLU A 212 14.67 -12.63 -4.23
N TRP A 213 14.58 -11.55 -3.45
CA TRP A 213 14.08 -10.25 -3.91
C TRP A 213 15.00 -9.63 -4.96
N LYS A 214 14.44 -9.20 -6.10
CA LYS A 214 15.20 -8.71 -7.26
C LYS A 214 14.86 -7.27 -7.67
N VAL A 215 13.68 -6.77 -7.30
CA VAL A 215 13.22 -5.44 -7.71
C VAL A 215 13.79 -4.38 -6.76
N PRO A 216 14.42 -3.31 -7.29
CA PRO A 216 14.88 -2.19 -6.46
C PRO A 216 13.78 -1.70 -5.52
N SER A 217 14.01 -1.71 -4.21
CA SER A 217 12.97 -1.42 -3.24
C SER A 217 13.44 -0.53 -2.10
N LEU A 218 12.51 0.29 -1.62
CA LEU A 218 12.63 1.03 -0.38
C LEU A 218 11.59 0.51 0.63
N LEU A 219 12.07 -0.07 1.73
CA LEU A 219 11.23 -0.45 2.86
C LEU A 219 11.36 0.60 3.97
N ILE A 220 10.31 1.36 4.20
CA ILE A 220 10.24 2.36 5.28
C ILE A 220 9.11 1.98 6.24
N TYR A 221 9.39 1.93 7.53
CA TYR A 221 8.41 1.46 8.50
C TYR A 221 8.54 2.13 9.87
N ALA A 222 7.45 2.09 10.60
CA ALA A 222 7.37 2.65 11.95
C ALA A 222 7.94 1.67 12.98
N GLY A 223 8.75 2.17 13.92
CA GLY A 223 9.29 1.35 15.01
C GLY A 223 8.30 1.12 16.15
N GLN A 224 7.36 2.06 16.37
CA GLN A 224 6.29 1.90 17.37
C GLN A 224 4.93 1.57 16.73
N ASP A 225 4.96 0.80 15.65
CA ASP A 225 3.76 0.31 15.00
C ASP A 225 3.03 -0.71 15.89
N ARG A 226 1.73 -0.46 16.14
CA ARG A 226 0.86 -1.34 16.91
C ARG A 226 -0.29 -1.93 16.07
N LEU A 227 -0.30 -1.64 14.78
CA LEU A 227 -1.26 -2.19 13.82
C LEU A 227 -0.61 -3.32 13.00
N VAL A 228 0.63 -3.12 12.59
CA VAL A 228 1.48 -4.12 11.92
C VAL A 228 2.70 -4.41 12.80
N HIS A 229 3.14 -5.67 12.81
CA HIS A 229 4.29 -6.07 13.64
C HIS A 229 5.61 -5.56 13.02
N PRO A 230 6.32 -4.59 13.63
CA PRO A 230 7.53 -4.01 13.03
C PRO A 230 8.68 -5.02 12.86
N ASP A 231 8.74 -6.06 13.71
CA ASP A 231 9.76 -7.11 13.60
C ASP A 231 9.64 -7.92 12.31
N ALA A 232 8.43 -8.04 11.73
CA ALA A 232 8.27 -8.69 10.44
C ALA A 232 8.90 -7.87 9.31
N ASN A 233 8.80 -6.54 9.38
CA ASN A 233 9.46 -5.63 8.44
C ASN A 233 10.98 -5.67 8.62
N ALA A 234 11.47 -5.69 9.86
CA ALA A 234 12.89 -5.87 10.17
C ALA A 234 13.42 -7.23 9.66
N ALA A 235 12.64 -8.30 9.83
CA ALA A 235 13.01 -9.65 9.35
C ALA A 235 13.07 -9.70 7.82
N PHE A 236 12.15 -9.04 7.12
CA PHE A 236 12.22 -8.90 5.66
C PHE A 236 13.50 -8.16 5.25
N ALA A 237 13.78 -7.00 5.86
CA ALA A 237 14.98 -6.21 5.58
C ALA A 237 16.28 -7.00 5.82
N ALA A 238 16.34 -7.78 6.89
CA ALA A 238 17.51 -8.57 7.24
C ALA A 238 17.77 -9.75 6.27
N LYS A 239 16.73 -10.28 5.62
CA LYS A 239 16.83 -11.38 4.66
C LYS A 239 17.05 -10.91 3.23
N ALA A 240 16.50 -9.76 2.86
CA ALA A 240 16.58 -9.25 1.49
C ALA A 240 18.01 -8.79 1.14
N PRO A 241 18.45 -8.93 -0.13
CA PRO A 241 19.76 -8.43 -0.57
C PRO A 241 19.87 -6.91 -0.36
N ALA A 242 20.87 -6.46 0.42
CA ALA A 242 21.06 -5.03 0.74
C ALA A 242 21.38 -4.16 -0.49
N SER A 243 21.87 -4.76 -1.57
CA SER A 243 22.06 -4.07 -2.87
C SER A 243 20.76 -3.77 -3.59
N VAL A 244 19.66 -4.45 -3.23
CA VAL A 244 18.34 -4.35 -3.89
C VAL A 244 17.34 -3.64 -2.99
N VAL A 245 17.31 -3.99 -1.69
CA VAL A 245 16.36 -3.43 -0.73
C VAL A 245 17.08 -2.50 0.24
N HIS A 246 16.74 -1.21 0.16
CA HIS A 246 17.12 -0.24 1.17
C HIS A 246 16.02 -0.19 2.23
N SER A 247 16.40 -0.22 3.51
CA SER A 247 15.41 -0.16 4.59
C SER A 247 15.70 0.95 5.59
N HIS A 248 14.63 1.55 6.14
CA HIS A 248 14.74 2.55 7.19
C HIS A 248 13.59 2.40 8.19
N CYS A 249 13.94 2.20 9.48
CA CYS A 249 13.01 2.18 10.58
C CYS A 249 12.91 3.56 11.22
N PHE A 250 11.73 4.14 11.27
CA PHE A 250 11.45 5.39 11.99
C PHE A 250 11.00 5.05 13.41
N ALA A 251 11.97 4.88 14.31
CA ALA A 251 11.78 4.35 15.66
C ALA A 251 10.65 5.00 16.48
N PRO A 252 10.43 6.33 16.50
CA PRO A 252 9.39 6.94 17.31
C PRO A 252 8.01 6.99 16.63
N MET A 253 7.90 6.62 15.34
CA MET A 253 6.68 6.82 14.57
C MET A 253 5.67 5.70 14.78
N TYR A 254 4.39 6.03 14.57
CA TYR A 254 3.28 5.10 14.48
C TYR A 254 3.05 4.70 13.02
N HIS A 255 2.06 3.87 12.77
CA HIS A 255 1.80 3.15 11.52
C HIS A 255 1.87 4.03 10.25
N GLU A 256 1.13 5.14 10.21
CA GLU A 256 1.05 6.03 9.05
C GLU A 256 2.22 7.04 9.04
N ILE A 257 3.41 6.58 8.70
CA ILE A 257 4.65 7.40 8.74
C ILE A 257 4.59 8.65 7.86
N PHE A 258 3.86 8.63 6.73
CA PHE A 258 3.64 9.81 5.88
C PHE A 258 2.71 10.85 6.50
N ASN A 259 1.98 10.48 7.55
CA ASN A 259 1.07 11.34 8.31
C ASN A 259 1.62 11.71 9.70
N ASP A 260 2.85 11.31 10.00
CA ASP A 260 3.48 11.62 11.28
C ASP A 260 3.87 13.10 11.41
N THR A 261 4.01 13.58 12.64
CA THR A 261 4.48 14.94 12.94
C THR A 261 5.88 15.23 12.38
N GLN A 262 6.71 14.18 12.23
CA GLN A 262 8.06 14.23 11.66
C GLN A 262 8.12 13.67 10.22
N ARG A 263 7.02 13.64 9.49
CA ARG A 263 6.92 13.08 8.11
C ARG A 263 7.97 13.60 7.14
N GLN A 264 8.57 14.78 7.40
CA GLN A 264 9.64 15.30 6.54
C GLN A 264 10.85 14.36 6.46
N LEU A 265 11.16 13.62 7.52
CA LEU A 265 12.22 12.62 7.53
C LEU A 265 11.89 11.46 6.57
N VAL A 266 10.60 11.07 6.54
CA VAL A 266 10.09 10.03 5.62
C VAL A 266 10.20 10.49 4.16
N PHE A 267 9.77 11.72 3.88
CA PHE A 267 9.89 12.31 2.54
C PHE A 267 11.36 12.47 2.10
N GLN A 268 12.27 12.82 3.01
CA GLN A 268 13.70 12.89 2.70
C GLN A 268 14.28 11.50 2.34
N ALA A 269 13.91 10.46 3.07
CA ALA A 269 14.34 9.09 2.76
C ALA A 269 13.80 8.63 1.41
N LEU A 270 12.49 8.87 1.14
CA LEU A 270 11.85 8.56 -0.13
C LEU A 270 12.52 9.32 -1.29
N LYS A 271 12.71 10.66 -1.12
CA LYS A 271 13.33 11.49 -2.16
C LYS A 271 14.73 11.00 -2.52
N ARG A 272 15.58 10.76 -1.51
CA ARG A 272 16.93 10.25 -1.72
C ARG A 272 16.92 8.97 -2.55
N TRP A 273 16.11 8.00 -2.15
CA TRP A 273 16.03 6.73 -2.87
C TRP A 273 15.53 6.89 -4.32
N LEU A 274 14.54 7.77 -4.55
CA LEU A 274 14.04 8.08 -5.88
C LEU A 274 15.09 8.80 -6.74
N ASP A 275 15.86 9.73 -6.16
CA ASP A 275 16.92 10.45 -6.88
C ASP A 275 18.09 9.54 -7.27
N ASP A 276 18.45 8.60 -6.39
CA ASP A 276 19.54 7.65 -6.63
C ASP A 276 19.19 6.61 -7.72
N ARG A 277 17.90 6.33 -7.94
CA ARG A 277 17.46 5.23 -8.82
C ARG A 277 16.79 5.68 -10.11
N PHE A 278 16.11 6.82 -10.08
CA PHE A 278 15.28 7.33 -11.17
C PHE A 278 15.63 8.79 -11.44
N ALA A 279 16.88 9.06 -11.77
CA ALA A 279 17.35 10.39 -12.17
C ALA A 279 16.57 10.89 -13.40
N ALA A 280 16.48 12.23 -13.57
CA ALA A 280 15.83 12.85 -14.72
C ALA A 280 16.67 12.68 -15.99
#